data_d9a37bae64cefbfd24dcb2ce6b3c6ab2
#
_entry.id   d9a37bae64cefbfd24dcb2ce6b3c6ab2
#
_cell.length_a   1.000
_cell.length_b   1.000
_cell.length_c   1.000
_cell.angle_alpha   90.00
_cell.angle_beta   90.00
_cell.angle_gamma   90.00
#
_symmetry.space_group_name_H-M   'P 1'
#
loop_
_entity.id
_entity.type
_entity.pdbx_description
1 polymer ?
#
loop_
_entity_poly.entity_id
_entity_poly.type
_entity_poly.pdbx_seq_one_letter_code
_entity_poly.pdbx_strand_id
1 'polypeptide(L)'
;MSTSPSKAQSSGRIVHDLGRRKFLFVTGKGGVGKTTFSAALAVALAREGKRVLVALCNTKERLSAIMGTKPIGDEIVPVADGVWAVNISPEKALFEYGAMVLKVRAVAHAVFDNKYTSAFFRAVPGLHEWAMLGKAWFHTTELLDNGKPRFDVVLLDAPATGHGIDMLRVPKVILDVVPPGVLRRDAEAAWAMFRDPKQSGVVVVTLPEEMPAQETLDLIGAIERDLSLPVLRLVINGVLPPLFTPDERDRLAGQTDLLAIDAPERAQNTPESALVAGARRAVREKVQAE
;
A
#
# COMPACT_ATOMS: atom_id res chain seq x y z
N MET A 1 22.61 -3.33 -33.03
CA MET A 1 21.14 -3.39 -32.95
C MET A 1 20.76 -3.87 -31.56
N SER A 2 20.44 -2.94 -30.65
CA SER A 2 19.98 -3.25 -29.30
C SER A 2 18.46 -3.41 -29.36
N THR A 3 17.96 -4.65 -29.31
CA THR A 3 16.53 -4.92 -29.23
C THR A 3 16.04 -4.53 -27.84
N SER A 4 15.24 -3.46 -27.73
CA SER A 4 14.55 -3.12 -26.49
C SER A 4 13.69 -4.32 -26.05
N PRO A 5 13.74 -4.72 -24.77
CA PRO A 5 12.94 -5.84 -24.28
C PRO A 5 11.45 -5.54 -24.47
N SER A 6 10.66 -6.54 -24.85
CA SER A 6 9.22 -6.38 -25.01
C SER A 6 8.58 -5.94 -23.67
N LYS A 7 7.45 -5.20 -23.72
CA LYS A 7 6.74 -4.73 -22.50
C LYS A 7 6.44 -5.88 -21.51
N ALA A 8 6.13 -7.08 -22.02
CA ALA A 8 5.90 -8.25 -21.18
C ALA A 8 7.16 -8.75 -20.45
N GLN A 9 8.33 -8.71 -21.11
CA GLN A 9 9.61 -9.09 -20.48
C GLN A 9 10.05 -8.09 -19.43
N SER A 10 9.77 -6.78 -19.61
CA SER A 10 10.08 -5.76 -18.62
C SER A 10 9.18 -5.88 -17.38
N SER A 11 7.89 -6.16 -17.56
CA SER A 11 6.94 -6.37 -16.45
C SER A 11 7.30 -7.59 -15.61
N GLY A 12 7.65 -8.72 -16.20
CA GLY A 12 8.10 -9.91 -15.48
C GLY A 12 9.34 -9.65 -14.64
N ARG A 13 10.31 -8.89 -15.15
CA ARG A 13 11.51 -8.51 -14.38
C ARG A 13 11.19 -7.67 -13.15
N ILE A 14 10.23 -6.74 -13.24
CA ILE A 14 9.85 -5.88 -12.11
C ILE A 14 9.18 -6.71 -11.01
N VAL A 15 8.24 -7.59 -11.36
CA VAL A 15 7.56 -8.49 -10.42
C VAL A 15 8.57 -9.39 -9.73
N HIS A 16 9.45 -10.05 -10.51
CA HIS A 16 10.51 -10.90 -9.98
C HIS A 16 11.44 -10.14 -9.03
N ASP A 17 11.87 -8.92 -9.39
CA ASP A 17 12.71 -8.11 -8.53
C ASP A 17 12.01 -7.75 -7.22
N LEU A 18 10.77 -7.30 -7.23
CA LEU A 18 9.99 -7.03 -6.02
C LEU A 18 9.78 -8.29 -5.17
N GLY A 19 9.52 -9.44 -5.79
CA GLY A 19 9.32 -10.73 -5.13
C GLY A 19 10.55 -11.32 -4.42
N ARG A 20 11.71 -10.68 -4.53
CA ARG A 20 12.90 -11.03 -3.75
C ARG A 20 12.89 -10.46 -2.32
N ARG A 21 11.99 -9.53 -2.04
CA ARG A 21 11.84 -8.89 -0.71
C ARG A 21 10.80 -9.64 0.11
N LYS A 22 11.06 -9.71 1.40
CA LYS A 22 10.11 -10.30 2.36
C LYS A 22 8.98 -9.36 2.72
N PHE A 23 9.24 -8.03 2.66
CA PHE A 23 8.28 -7.00 3.05
C PHE A 23 8.26 -5.85 2.04
N LEU A 24 7.08 -5.52 1.54
CA LEU A 24 6.88 -4.39 0.65
C LEU A 24 5.81 -3.46 1.23
N PHE A 25 6.17 -2.22 1.41
CA PHE A 25 5.27 -1.18 1.88
C PHE A 25 4.71 -0.41 0.67
N VAL A 26 3.40 -0.55 0.42
CA VAL A 26 2.72 0.15 -0.68
C VAL A 26 2.07 1.41 -0.13
N THR A 27 2.53 2.58 -0.57
CA THR A 27 2.05 3.88 -0.10
C THR A 27 1.73 4.83 -1.25
N GLY A 28 1.18 5.98 -0.93
CA GLY A 28 0.77 7.02 -1.87
C GLY A 28 -0.47 7.75 -1.38
N LYS A 29 -0.88 8.81 -2.09
CA LYS A 29 -2.07 9.61 -1.77
C LYS A 29 -3.35 8.77 -1.68
N GLY A 30 -4.39 9.33 -1.05
CA GLY A 30 -5.74 8.74 -1.07
C GLY A 30 -6.30 8.66 -2.49
N GLY A 31 -6.89 7.53 -2.87
CA GLY A 31 -7.55 7.37 -4.17
C GLY A 31 -6.67 6.99 -5.36
N VAL A 32 -5.34 6.97 -5.23
CA VAL A 32 -4.41 6.66 -6.34
C VAL A 32 -4.41 5.19 -6.79
N GLY A 33 -5.13 4.30 -6.09
CA GLY A 33 -5.24 2.89 -6.45
C GLY A 33 -4.21 1.98 -5.79
N LYS A 34 -3.72 2.32 -4.60
CA LYS A 34 -2.80 1.46 -3.81
C LYS A 34 -3.30 0.03 -3.67
N THR A 35 -4.52 -0.15 -3.19
CA THR A 35 -5.13 -1.48 -2.99
C THR A 35 -5.27 -2.25 -4.30
N THR A 36 -5.60 -1.57 -5.42
CA THR A 36 -5.65 -2.19 -6.74
C THR A 36 -4.26 -2.67 -7.18
N PHE A 37 -3.25 -1.84 -6.97
CA PHE A 37 -1.86 -2.22 -7.25
C PHE A 37 -1.40 -3.37 -6.34
N SER A 38 -1.69 -3.31 -5.03
CA SER A 38 -1.36 -4.38 -4.08
C SER A 38 -2.00 -5.71 -4.49
N ALA A 39 -3.27 -5.71 -4.90
CA ALA A 39 -3.97 -6.89 -5.40
C ALA A 39 -3.30 -7.46 -6.67
N ALA A 40 -3.02 -6.60 -7.65
CA ALA A 40 -2.39 -7.01 -8.90
C ALA A 40 -0.97 -7.57 -8.67
N LEU A 41 -0.18 -6.91 -7.83
CA LEU A 41 1.17 -7.37 -7.48
C LEU A 41 1.12 -8.70 -6.73
N ALA A 42 0.21 -8.86 -5.77
CA ALA A 42 0.05 -10.11 -5.03
C ALA A 42 -0.25 -11.29 -5.96
N VAL A 43 -1.20 -11.13 -6.88
CA VAL A 43 -1.54 -12.16 -7.88
C VAL A 43 -0.36 -12.45 -8.81
N ALA A 44 0.36 -11.41 -9.25
CA ALA A 44 1.53 -11.57 -10.11
C ALA A 44 2.65 -12.36 -9.41
N LEU A 45 2.93 -12.05 -8.14
CA LEU A 45 3.91 -12.78 -7.33
C LEU A 45 3.47 -14.22 -7.05
N ALA A 46 2.19 -14.46 -6.79
CA ALA A 46 1.65 -15.81 -6.59
C ALA A 46 1.79 -16.67 -7.86
N ARG A 47 1.61 -16.07 -9.05
CA ARG A 47 1.88 -16.75 -10.34
C ARG A 47 3.35 -17.13 -10.53
N GLU A 48 4.28 -16.44 -9.86
CA GLU A 48 5.70 -16.84 -9.77
C GLU A 48 5.97 -17.89 -8.67
N GLY A 49 4.93 -18.44 -8.05
CA GLY A 49 5.02 -19.46 -7.01
C GLY A 49 5.28 -18.93 -5.60
N LYS A 50 5.13 -17.61 -5.37
CA LYS A 50 5.27 -17.01 -4.04
C LYS A 50 3.98 -17.15 -3.24
N ARG A 51 4.12 -17.34 -1.92
CA ARG A 51 3.02 -17.22 -0.96
C ARG A 51 2.98 -15.80 -0.44
N VAL A 52 1.90 -15.08 -0.75
CA VAL A 52 1.81 -13.65 -0.53
C VAL A 52 0.72 -13.33 0.49
N LEU A 53 1.05 -12.54 1.51
CA LEU A 53 0.08 -11.94 2.41
C LEU A 53 -0.12 -10.46 2.07
N VAL A 54 -1.35 -10.05 1.82
CA VAL A 54 -1.73 -8.63 1.74
C VAL A 54 -2.29 -8.21 3.08
N ALA A 55 -1.55 -7.36 3.79
CA ALA A 55 -1.95 -6.80 5.06
C ALA A 55 -2.53 -5.39 4.85
N LEU A 56 -3.80 -5.20 5.20
CA LEU A 56 -4.50 -3.93 5.20
C LEU A 56 -4.46 -3.35 6.62
N CYS A 57 -4.47 -2.03 6.76
CA CYS A 57 -4.40 -1.36 8.05
C CYS A 57 -5.71 -0.64 8.37
N ASN A 58 -6.60 -1.29 9.12
CA ASN A 58 -7.83 -0.73 9.69
C ASN A 58 -8.64 0.16 8.72
N THR A 59 -8.82 -0.30 7.51
CA THR A 59 -9.51 0.46 6.45
C THR A 59 -10.90 -0.11 6.21
N LYS A 60 -11.80 0.71 5.62
CA LYS A 60 -12.92 0.16 4.84
C LYS A 60 -12.30 -0.60 3.68
N GLU A 61 -12.08 -1.89 3.89
CA GLU A 61 -11.36 -2.69 2.94
C GLU A 61 -12.13 -2.80 1.62
N ARG A 62 -11.39 -2.67 0.52
CA ARG A 62 -11.91 -2.81 -0.85
C ARG A 62 -11.28 -3.99 -1.57
N LEU A 63 -10.34 -4.64 -0.93
CA LEU A 63 -9.59 -5.75 -1.52
C LEU A 63 -10.53 -6.92 -1.83
N SER A 64 -11.50 -7.22 -0.95
CA SER A 64 -12.50 -8.26 -1.18
C SER A 64 -13.33 -8.03 -2.44
N ALA A 65 -13.75 -6.77 -2.67
CA ALA A 65 -14.48 -6.42 -3.89
C ALA A 65 -13.61 -6.55 -5.15
N ILE A 66 -12.33 -6.17 -5.08
CA ILE A 66 -11.36 -6.30 -6.19
C ILE A 66 -11.10 -7.78 -6.49
N MET A 67 -10.98 -8.60 -5.46
CA MET A 67 -10.65 -10.02 -5.58
C MET A 67 -11.89 -10.92 -5.77
N GLY A 68 -13.11 -10.38 -5.67
CA GLY A 68 -14.35 -11.14 -5.76
C GLY A 68 -14.57 -12.11 -4.60
N THR A 69 -14.12 -11.75 -3.38
CA THR A 69 -14.21 -12.60 -2.19
C THR A 69 -15.14 -12.05 -1.13
N LYS A 70 -15.32 -12.77 -0.03
CA LYS A 70 -16.02 -12.27 1.15
C LYS A 70 -15.22 -11.14 1.82
N PRO A 71 -15.88 -10.26 2.60
CA PRO A 71 -15.20 -9.20 3.35
C PRO A 71 -14.05 -9.74 4.21
N ILE A 72 -12.94 -9.01 4.22
CA ILE A 72 -11.72 -9.37 4.92
C ILE A 72 -11.70 -8.67 6.28
N GLY A 73 -11.67 -9.47 7.34
CA GLY A 73 -11.51 -9.02 8.73
C GLY A 73 -10.08 -9.23 9.24
N ASP A 74 -9.97 -9.32 10.56
CA ASP A 74 -8.68 -9.47 11.28
C ASP A 74 -8.14 -10.90 11.30
N GLU A 75 -8.81 -11.83 10.65
CA GLU A 75 -8.33 -13.18 10.42
C GLU A 75 -7.67 -13.27 9.04
N ILE A 76 -6.57 -14.04 8.95
CA ILE A 76 -5.92 -14.30 7.65
C ILE A 76 -6.80 -15.27 6.85
N VAL A 77 -7.28 -14.80 5.72
CA VAL A 77 -8.14 -15.57 4.81
C VAL A 77 -7.52 -15.70 3.42
N PRO A 78 -7.69 -16.83 2.73
CA PRO A 78 -7.30 -16.95 1.33
C PRO A 78 -8.22 -16.08 0.45
N VAL A 79 -7.64 -15.32 -0.49
CA VAL A 79 -8.37 -14.45 -1.41
C VAL A 79 -8.12 -14.82 -2.88
N ALA A 80 -7.04 -15.54 -3.16
CA ALA A 80 -6.75 -16.18 -4.43
C ALA A 80 -5.75 -17.32 -4.21
N ASP A 81 -5.47 -18.09 -5.27
CA ASP A 81 -4.42 -19.12 -5.20
C ASP A 81 -3.06 -18.47 -4.92
N GLY A 82 -2.40 -18.92 -3.85
CA GLY A 82 -1.14 -18.34 -3.37
C GLY A 82 -1.24 -16.95 -2.74
N VAL A 83 -2.45 -16.39 -2.55
CA VAL A 83 -2.66 -15.07 -1.95
C VAL A 83 -3.59 -15.15 -0.75
N TRP A 84 -3.15 -14.60 0.37
CA TRP A 84 -3.92 -14.40 1.59
C TRP A 84 -4.06 -12.92 1.90
N ALA A 85 -5.06 -12.56 2.69
CA ALA A 85 -5.26 -11.20 3.14
C ALA A 85 -5.72 -11.14 4.59
N VAL A 86 -5.43 -10.01 5.24
CA VAL A 86 -5.88 -9.67 6.60
C VAL A 86 -6.10 -8.16 6.68
N ASN A 87 -7.15 -7.72 7.37
CA ASN A 87 -7.36 -6.31 7.71
C ASN A 87 -7.02 -6.11 9.18
N ILE A 88 -5.81 -5.63 9.45
CA ILE A 88 -5.26 -5.52 10.81
C ILE A 88 -5.95 -4.37 11.54
N SER A 89 -6.70 -4.68 12.61
CA SER A 89 -7.21 -3.67 13.54
C SER A 89 -6.18 -3.35 14.61
N PRO A 90 -5.98 -2.07 14.97
CA PRO A 90 -4.97 -1.68 15.96
C PRO A 90 -5.24 -2.27 17.34
N GLU A 91 -6.50 -2.33 17.76
CA GLU A 91 -6.89 -2.84 19.06
C GLU A 91 -6.56 -4.33 19.21
N LYS A 92 -6.91 -5.14 18.20
CA LYS A 92 -6.61 -6.58 18.22
C LYS A 92 -5.11 -6.83 18.11
N ALA A 93 -4.42 -6.10 17.24
CA ALA A 93 -2.97 -6.22 17.08
C ALA A 93 -2.23 -5.84 18.38
N LEU A 94 -2.66 -4.78 19.05
CA LEU A 94 -2.09 -4.35 20.32
C LEU A 94 -2.34 -5.38 21.43
N PHE A 95 -3.54 -5.94 21.50
CA PHE A 95 -3.88 -7.02 22.44
C PHE A 95 -3.02 -8.27 22.22
N GLU A 96 -2.89 -8.72 20.97
CA GLU A 96 -2.06 -9.88 20.62
C GLU A 96 -0.59 -9.65 20.96
N TYR A 97 -0.06 -8.45 20.65
CA TYR A 97 1.30 -8.07 21.02
C TYR A 97 1.48 -8.07 22.55
N GLY A 98 0.54 -7.47 23.29
CA GLY A 98 0.56 -7.46 24.75
C GLY A 98 0.50 -8.86 25.34
N ALA A 99 -0.34 -9.75 24.79
CA ALA A 99 -0.43 -11.14 25.23
C ALA A 99 0.87 -11.91 24.98
N MET A 100 1.56 -11.64 23.89
CA MET A 100 2.87 -12.22 23.56
C MET A 100 3.96 -11.74 24.56
N VAL A 101 3.99 -10.45 24.85
CA VAL A 101 4.96 -9.85 25.78
C VAL A 101 4.74 -10.31 27.21
N LEU A 102 3.48 -10.36 27.66
CA LEU A 102 3.11 -10.75 29.02
C LEU A 102 3.15 -12.27 29.24
N LYS A 103 3.27 -13.06 28.18
CA LYS A 103 3.29 -14.53 28.16
C LYS A 103 2.06 -15.21 28.80
N VAL A 104 1.05 -14.45 29.24
CA VAL A 104 -0.18 -14.95 29.87
C VAL A 104 -1.37 -14.19 29.33
N ARG A 105 -2.21 -14.86 28.54
CA ARG A 105 -3.41 -14.27 27.92
C ARG A 105 -4.40 -13.69 28.96
N ALA A 106 -4.57 -14.35 30.09
CA ALA A 106 -5.47 -13.89 31.15
C ALA A 106 -5.02 -12.53 31.73
N VAL A 107 -3.71 -12.32 31.88
CA VAL A 107 -3.14 -11.04 32.35
C VAL A 107 -3.34 -9.97 31.26
N ALA A 108 -3.14 -10.32 30.01
CA ALA A 108 -3.41 -9.42 28.91
C ALA A 108 -4.89 -8.95 28.89
N HIS A 109 -5.84 -9.86 29.04
CA HIS A 109 -7.26 -9.50 29.16
C HIS A 109 -7.53 -8.55 30.33
N ALA A 110 -7.00 -8.85 31.52
CA ALA A 110 -7.19 -7.97 32.69
C ALA A 110 -6.62 -6.54 32.47
N VAL A 111 -5.53 -6.44 31.71
CA VAL A 111 -4.89 -5.15 31.37
C VAL A 111 -5.65 -4.42 30.29
N PHE A 112 -5.98 -5.08 29.17
CA PHE A 112 -6.54 -4.44 28.00
C PHE A 112 -8.06 -4.22 28.08
N ASP A 113 -8.81 -5.04 28.82
CA ASP A 113 -10.26 -4.87 29.02
C ASP A 113 -10.57 -3.74 30.04
N ASN A 114 -9.55 -3.24 30.75
CA ASN A 114 -9.71 -2.11 31.65
C ASN A 114 -9.82 -0.80 30.85
N LYS A 115 -10.93 -0.07 31.04
CA LYS A 115 -11.22 1.19 30.32
C LYS A 115 -10.12 2.27 30.47
N TYR A 116 -9.42 2.30 31.60
CA TYR A 116 -8.38 3.27 31.84
C TYR A 116 -7.10 2.92 31.07
N THR A 117 -6.72 1.64 31.07
CA THR A 117 -5.57 1.15 30.33
C THR A 117 -5.80 1.27 28.82
N SER A 118 -6.98 0.92 28.34
CA SER A 118 -7.31 1.08 26.93
C SER A 118 -7.41 2.55 26.49
N ALA A 119 -7.81 3.45 27.38
CA ALA A 119 -7.75 4.90 27.15
C ALA A 119 -6.30 5.40 27.11
N PHE A 120 -5.45 4.91 28.00
CA PHE A 120 -4.02 5.21 27.99
C PHE A 120 -3.34 4.76 26.70
N PHE A 121 -3.56 3.53 26.26
CA PHE A 121 -2.98 3.02 25.00
C PHE A 121 -3.43 3.82 23.78
N ARG A 122 -4.69 4.28 23.75
CA ARG A 122 -5.18 5.17 22.70
C ARG A 122 -4.53 6.56 22.73
N ALA A 123 -4.09 7.01 23.90
CA ALA A 123 -3.47 8.32 24.06
C ALA A 123 -1.98 8.34 23.73
N VAL A 124 -1.31 7.15 23.64
CA VAL A 124 0.12 7.07 23.26
C VAL A 124 0.28 7.22 21.76
N PRO A 125 0.87 8.30 21.26
CA PRO A 125 1.06 8.52 19.84
C PRO A 125 1.90 7.42 19.19
N GLY A 126 1.48 6.94 18.04
CA GLY A 126 2.21 5.93 17.25
C GLY A 126 2.06 4.48 17.73
N LEU A 127 1.42 4.23 18.87
CA LEU A 127 1.29 2.85 19.39
C LEU A 127 0.34 2.00 18.53
N HIS A 128 -0.72 2.58 18.02
CA HIS A 128 -1.64 1.91 17.10
C HIS A 128 -0.99 1.61 15.75
N GLU A 129 -0.24 2.57 15.23
CA GLU A 129 0.54 2.41 14.00
C GLU A 129 1.59 1.32 14.17
N TRP A 130 2.28 1.31 15.33
CA TRP A 130 3.23 0.24 15.66
C TRP A 130 2.57 -1.12 15.75
N ALA A 131 1.42 -1.23 16.41
CA ALA A 131 0.73 -2.50 16.54
C ALA A 131 0.38 -3.11 15.17
N MET A 132 -0.12 -2.29 14.25
CA MET A 132 -0.45 -2.73 12.89
C MET A 132 0.81 -3.07 12.08
N LEU A 133 1.81 -2.17 12.08
CA LEU A 133 3.06 -2.38 11.36
C LEU A 133 3.85 -3.58 11.92
N GLY A 134 3.94 -3.67 13.24
CA GLY A 134 4.61 -4.76 13.94
C GLY A 134 3.95 -6.10 13.69
N LYS A 135 2.60 -6.15 13.63
CA LYS A 135 1.88 -7.38 13.27
C LYS A 135 2.14 -7.77 11.82
N ALA A 136 2.11 -6.83 10.87
CA ALA A 136 2.47 -7.11 9.48
C ALA A 136 3.93 -7.58 9.36
N TRP A 137 4.86 -6.94 10.06
CA TRP A 137 6.25 -7.36 10.12
C TRP A 137 6.41 -8.76 10.72
N PHE A 138 5.70 -9.08 11.81
CA PHE A 138 5.73 -10.40 12.45
C PHE A 138 5.42 -11.52 11.45
N HIS A 139 4.48 -11.32 10.53
CA HIS A 139 4.14 -12.31 9.51
C HIS A 139 5.29 -12.62 8.53
N THR A 140 6.34 -11.79 8.47
CA THR A 140 7.57 -12.11 7.71
C THR A 140 8.47 -13.10 8.40
N THR A 141 8.25 -13.33 9.71
CA THR A 141 9.05 -14.22 10.56
C THR A 141 8.35 -15.53 10.87
N GLU A 142 7.07 -15.66 10.55
CA GLU A 142 6.30 -16.89 10.81
C GLU A 142 6.80 -18.05 9.96
N LEU A 143 6.96 -19.20 10.63
CA LEU A 143 7.35 -20.44 9.99
C LEU A 143 6.19 -21.45 10.07
N LEU A 144 6.10 -22.29 9.06
CA LEU A 144 5.28 -23.49 9.07
C LEU A 144 5.99 -24.60 9.87
N ASP A 145 5.28 -25.67 10.21
CA ASP A 145 5.82 -26.82 10.96
C ASP A 145 7.05 -27.47 10.28
N ASN A 146 7.16 -27.32 8.95
CA ASN A 146 8.29 -27.80 8.17
C ASN A 146 9.49 -26.83 8.12
N GLY A 147 9.45 -25.75 8.91
CA GLY A 147 10.50 -24.71 8.98
C GLY A 147 10.54 -23.74 7.81
N LYS A 148 9.64 -23.86 6.82
CA LYS A 148 9.55 -22.88 5.72
C LYS A 148 8.78 -21.63 6.16
N PRO A 149 9.10 -20.45 5.63
CA PRO A 149 8.31 -19.23 5.90
C PRO A 149 6.83 -19.47 5.59
N ARG A 150 5.92 -18.98 6.41
CA ARG A 150 4.47 -19.05 6.12
C ARG A 150 4.12 -18.23 4.89
N PHE A 151 4.74 -17.07 4.74
CA PHE A 151 4.63 -16.19 3.57
C PHE A 151 6.02 -15.85 3.05
N ASP A 152 6.17 -15.86 1.73
CA ASP A 152 7.42 -15.46 1.08
C ASP A 152 7.52 -13.94 0.96
N VAL A 153 6.37 -13.26 0.80
CA VAL A 153 6.24 -11.80 0.68
C VAL A 153 5.04 -11.32 1.48
N VAL A 154 5.24 -10.29 2.29
CA VAL A 154 4.17 -9.54 2.94
C VAL A 154 4.06 -8.16 2.27
N LEU A 155 2.90 -7.86 1.70
CA LEU A 155 2.55 -6.57 1.13
C LEU A 155 1.73 -5.79 2.17
N LEU A 156 2.25 -4.68 2.68
CA LEU A 156 1.48 -3.78 3.53
C LEU A 156 0.84 -2.71 2.65
N ASP A 157 -0.48 -2.79 2.49
CA ASP A 157 -1.30 -1.75 1.84
C ASP A 157 -1.55 -0.63 2.84
N ALA A 158 -0.70 0.39 2.80
CA ALA A 158 -0.68 1.45 3.80
C ALA A 158 -1.91 2.37 3.71
N PRO A 159 -2.31 2.99 4.83
CA PRO A 159 -3.29 4.07 4.82
C PRO A 159 -2.86 5.20 3.89
N ALA A 160 -3.78 6.10 3.55
CA ALA A 160 -3.47 7.28 2.74
C ALA A 160 -2.39 8.16 3.39
N THR A 161 -1.68 8.94 2.57
CA THR A 161 -0.57 9.83 2.98
C THR A 161 -0.85 10.64 4.25
N GLY A 162 0.18 10.88 5.03
CA GLY A 162 0.13 11.37 6.39
C GLY A 162 0.29 10.20 7.36
N HIS A 163 -0.73 9.40 7.50
CA HIS A 163 -0.68 8.20 8.35
C HIS A 163 0.29 7.13 7.83
N GLY A 164 0.54 7.05 6.51
CA GLY A 164 1.49 6.09 5.94
C GLY A 164 2.94 6.41 6.31
N ILE A 165 3.36 7.68 6.23
CA ILE A 165 4.71 8.10 6.67
C ILE A 165 4.84 7.97 8.18
N ASP A 166 3.83 8.39 8.94
CA ASP A 166 3.85 8.29 10.40
C ASP A 166 4.02 6.84 10.83
N MET A 167 3.31 5.90 10.19
CA MET A 167 3.47 4.48 10.44
C MET A 167 4.90 3.99 10.15
N LEU A 168 5.52 4.42 9.04
CA LEU A 168 6.91 4.07 8.71
C LEU A 168 7.92 4.68 9.70
N ARG A 169 7.60 5.82 10.31
CA ARG A 169 8.46 6.52 11.27
C ARG A 169 8.44 5.87 12.65
N VAL A 170 7.36 5.18 13.02
CA VAL A 170 7.13 4.68 14.39
C VAL A 170 8.28 3.82 14.93
N PRO A 171 8.89 2.88 14.19
CA PRO A 171 10.02 2.13 14.71
C PRO A 171 11.17 3.04 15.19
N LYS A 172 11.50 4.08 14.40
CA LYS A 172 12.53 5.05 14.76
C LYS A 172 12.15 5.82 16.04
N VAL A 173 10.90 6.28 16.15
CA VAL A 173 10.41 6.97 17.36
C VAL A 173 10.53 6.06 18.58
N ILE A 174 10.18 4.77 18.47
CA ILE A 174 10.33 3.81 19.56
C ILE A 174 11.82 3.69 19.98
N LEU A 175 12.74 3.62 19.02
CA LEU A 175 14.18 3.56 19.31
C LEU A 175 14.70 4.80 20.03
N ASP A 176 14.12 5.96 19.75
CA ASP A 176 14.56 7.24 20.34
C ASP A 176 14.05 7.43 21.77
N VAL A 177 12.84 6.91 22.09
CA VAL A 177 12.17 7.25 23.38
C VAL A 177 11.96 6.06 24.32
N VAL A 178 11.95 4.81 23.81
CA VAL A 178 11.64 3.64 24.64
C VAL A 178 12.90 3.05 25.26
N PRO A 179 12.92 2.82 26.58
CA PRO A 179 14.04 2.13 27.25
C PRO A 179 14.30 0.72 26.71
N PRO A 180 15.49 0.13 26.95
CA PRO A 180 15.76 -1.25 26.57
C PRO A 180 14.71 -2.23 27.09
N GLY A 181 14.19 -3.08 26.21
CA GLY A 181 13.13 -4.04 26.52
C GLY A 181 12.62 -4.74 25.25
N VAL A 182 11.55 -5.51 25.39
CA VAL A 182 10.99 -6.32 24.28
C VAL A 182 10.55 -5.41 23.14
N LEU A 183 9.79 -4.36 23.44
CA LEU A 183 9.28 -3.42 22.43
C LEU A 183 10.42 -2.76 21.63
N ARG A 184 11.46 -2.29 22.30
CA ARG A 184 12.61 -1.67 21.65
C ARG A 184 13.36 -2.66 20.77
N ARG A 185 13.61 -3.88 21.28
CA ARG A 185 14.28 -4.94 20.52
C ARG A 185 13.51 -5.30 19.24
N ASP A 186 12.18 -5.44 19.33
CA ASP A 186 11.35 -5.77 18.18
C ASP A 186 11.32 -4.60 17.17
N ALA A 187 11.27 -3.35 17.65
CA ALA A 187 11.41 -2.17 16.80
C ALA A 187 12.78 -2.08 16.11
N GLU A 188 13.87 -2.44 16.80
CA GLU A 188 15.23 -2.52 16.24
C GLU A 188 15.29 -3.54 15.10
N ALA A 189 14.76 -4.73 15.31
CA ALA A 189 14.74 -5.79 14.31
C ALA A 189 13.90 -5.41 13.08
N ALA A 190 12.71 -4.84 13.30
CA ALA A 190 11.85 -4.34 12.22
C ALA A 190 12.53 -3.20 11.45
N TRP A 191 13.11 -2.23 12.16
CA TRP A 191 13.78 -1.09 11.56
C TRP A 191 15.00 -1.49 10.72
N ALA A 192 15.81 -2.42 11.23
CA ALA A 192 16.94 -2.98 10.48
C ALA A 192 16.48 -3.65 9.18
N MET A 193 15.39 -4.42 9.22
CA MET A 193 14.81 -5.06 8.04
C MET A 193 14.25 -4.02 7.05
N PHE A 194 13.53 -2.99 7.53
CA PHE A 194 12.92 -1.98 6.66
C PHE A 194 13.96 -1.14 5.90
N ARG A 195 15.14 -0.95 6.47
CA ARG A 195 16.26 -0.23 5.84
C ARG A 195 17.10 -1.07 4.90
N ASP A 196 16.97 -2.39 4.93
CA ASP A 196 17.72 -3.29 4.05
C ASP A 196 16.98 -3.47 2.70
N PRO A 197 17.48 -2.89 1.58
CA PRO A 197 16.83 -2.99 0.28
C PRO A 197 16.78 -4.42 -0.28
N LYS A 198 17.51 -5.36 0.32
CA LYS A 198 17.45 -6.78 -0.04
C LYS A 198 16.27 -7.48 0.64
N GLN A 199 15.81 -6.98 1.77
CA GLN A 199 14.73 -7.60 2.55
C GLN A 199 13.41 -6.84 2.43
N SER A 200 13.47 -5.52 2.27
CA SER A 200 12.25 -4.71 2.19
C SER A 200 12.41 -3.48 1.30
N GLY A 201 11.31 -2.77 1.11
CA GLY A 201 11.31 -1.46 0.49
C GLY A 201 9.92 -0.90 0.25
N VAL A 202 9.92 0.36 -0.16
CA VAL A 202 8.71 1.13 -0.39
C VAL A 202 8.39 1.15 -1.88
N VAL A 203 7.14 0.92 -2.22
CA VAL A 203 6.56 1.15 -3.54
C VAL A 203 5.58 2.30 -3.42
N VAL A 204 5.82 3.38 -4.13
CA VAL A 204 4.98 4.57 -4.12
C VAL A 204 4.06 4.54 -5.33
N VAL A 205 2.74 4.68 -5.09
CA VAL A 205 1.73 4.70 -6.14
C VAL A 205 1.19 6.11 -6.29
N THR A 206 1.10 6.59 -7.52
CA THR A 206 0.57 7.92 -7.87
C THR A 206 -0.34 7.86 -9.10
N LEU A 207 -0.95 8.98 -9.43
CA LEU A 207 -1.67 9.20 -10.70
C LEU A 207 -0.88 10.20 -11.56
N PRO A 208 -1.04 10.16 -12.89
CA PRO A 208 -0.45 11.13 -13.82
C PRO A 208 -1.27 12.43 -13.81
N GLU A 209 -1.33 13.09 -12.66
CA GLU A 209 -2.04 14.34 -12.41
C GLU A 209 -1.14 15.23 -11.55
N GLU A 210 -1.21 16.56 -11.74
CA GLU A 210 -0.29 17.52 -11.14
C GLU A 210 -0.22 17.41 -9.61
N MET A 211 -1.38 17.47 -8.93
CA MET A 211 -1.42 17.41 -7.46
C MET A 211 -0.89 16.09 -6.89
N PRO A 212 -1.34 14.90 -7.35
CA PRO A 212 -0.77 13.63 -6.93
C PRO A 212 0.72 13.51 -7.23
N ALA A 213 1.20 14.03 -8.36
CA ALA A 213 2.61 13.99 -8.73
C ALA A 213 3.47 14.82 -7.74
N GLN A 214 3.06 16.06 -7.45
CA GLN A 214 3.77 16.93 -6.52
C GLN A 214 3.83 16.32 -5.11
N GLU A 215 2.69 15.89 -4.58
CA GLU A 215 2.65 15.22 -3.26
C GLU A 215 3.50 13.94 -3.22
N THR A 216 3.62 13.25 -4.35
CA THR A 216 4.44 12.04 -4.45
C THR A 216 5.93 12.36 -4.38
N LEU A 217 6.38 13.45 -5.00
CA LEU A 217 7.77 13.90 -4.90
C LEU A 217 8.13 14.27 -3.46
N ASP A 218 7.24 14.98 -2.76
CA ASP A 218 7.42 15.32 -1.36
C ASP A 218 7.46 14.06 -0.48
N LEU A 219 6.57 13.10 -0.73
CA LEU A 219 6.50 11.81 -0.04
C LEU A 219 7.80 11.00 -0.21
N ILE A 220 8.29 10.86 -1.45
CA ILE A 220 9.55 10.16 -1.74
C ILE A 220 10.70 10.85 -1.00
N GLY A 221 10.76 12.18 -1.08
CA GLY A 221 11.78 12.95 -0.38
C GLY A 221 11.77 12.73 1.14
N ALA A 222 10.59 12.67 1.76
CA ALA A 222 10.47 12.39 3.19
C ALA A 222 10.89 10.95 3.53
N ILE A 223 10.52 9.96 2.72
CA ILE A 223 10.89 8.56 2.94
C ILE A 223 12.41 8.37 2.85
N GLU A 224 13.06 8.96 1.86
CA GLU A 224 14.49 8.78 1.63
C GLU A 224 15.36 9.61 2.59
N ARG A 225 15.04 10.92 2.72
CA ARG A 225 15.86 11.83 3.55
C ARG A 225 15.62 11.65 5.04
N ASP A 226 14.36 11.57 5.48
CA ASP A 226 14.02 11.60 6.90
C ASP A 226 14.06 10.22 7.53
N LEU A 227 13.72 9.17 6.76
CA LEU A 227 13.64 7.81 7.25
C LEU A 227 14.76 6.90 6.72
N SER A 228 15.47 7.30 5.67
CA SER A 228 16.50 6.47 5.02
C SER A 228 15.97 5.08 4.61
N LEU A 229 14.71 5.02 4.17
CA LEU A 229 14.07 3.79 3.68
C LEU A 229 14.20 3.69 2.16
N PRO A 230 14.45 2.49 1.62
CA PRO A 230 14.64 2.31 0.18
C PRO A 230 13.31 2.45 -0.57
N VAL A 231 13.20 3.45 -1.44
CA VAL A 231 12.12 3.55 -2.43
C VAL A 231 12.51 2.70 -3.64
N LEU A 232 11.83 1.56 -3.82
CA LEU A 232 12.17 0.61 -4.87
C LEU A 232 11.56 0.96 -6.21
N ARG A 233 10.33 1.47 -6.20
CA ARG A 233 9.57 1.78 -7.43
C ARG A 233 8.59 2.92 -7.19
N LEU A 234 8.45 3.74 -8.23
CA LEU A 234 7.31 4.63 -8.42
C LEU A 234 6.38 3.99 -9.46
N VAL A 235 5.11 3.87 -9.11
CA VAL A 235 4.06 3.32 -9.96
C VAL A 235 3.11 4.44 -10.34
N ILE A 236 3.08 4.80 -11.61
CA ILE A 236 2.11 5.74 -12.16
C ILE A 236 0.90 4.93 -12.61
N ASN A 237 -0.15 4.97 -11.80
CA ASN A 237 -1.40 4.25 -12.04
C ASN A 237 -2.37 5.12 -12.85
N GLY A 238 -3.34 4.48 -13.52
CA GLY A 238 -4.38 5.19 -14.25
C GLY A 238 -3.91 5.89 -15.52
N VAL A 239 -2.72 5.55 -16.03
CA VAL A 239 -2.25 6.05 -17.32
C VAL A 239 -3.20 5.60 -18.41
N LEU A 240 -3.75 6.58 -19.12
CA LEU A 240 -4.69 6.33 -20.19
C LEU A 240 -3.92 6.05 -21.50
N PRO A 241 -4.22 4.97 -22.23
CA PRO A 241 -3.64 4.77 -23.54
C PRO A 241 -4.08 5.92 -24.48
N PRO A 242 -3.22 6.42 -25.37
CA PRO A 242 -3.61 7.47 -26.32
C PRO A 242 -4.80 7.02 -27.16
N LEU A 243 -5.86 7.84 -27.16
CA LEU A 243 -7.04 7.65 -28.00
C LEU A 243 -7.01 8.59 -29.22
N PHE A 244 -6.38 9.75 -29.07
CA PHE A 244 -6.31 10.80 -30.07
C PHE A 244 -4.90 10.98 -30.59
N THR A 245 -4.78 11.38 -31.85
CA THR A 245 -3.53 11.95 -32.39
C THR A 245 -3.21 13.28 -31.67
N PRO A 246 -1.96 13.74 -31.67
CA PRO A 246 -1.62 15.02 -31.04
C PRO A 246 -2.51 16.19 -31.49
N ASP A 247 -2.77 16.28 -32.80
CA ASP A 247 -3.60 17.35 -33.37
C ASP A 247 -5.08 17.27 -32.97
N GLU A 248 -5.63 16.06 -32.92
CA GLU A 248 -7.02 15.83 -32.47
C GLU A 248 -7.14 16.14 -30.97
N ARG A 249 -6.17 15.71 -30.20
CA ARG A 249 -6.11 15.95 -28.75
C ARG A 249 -6.06 17.45 -28.46
N ASP A 250 -5.19 18.21 -29.12
CA ASP A 250 -5.05 19.64 -28.89
C ASP A 250 -6.31 20.41 -29.35
N ARG A 251 -6.94 20.01 -30.45
CA ARG A 251 -8.22 20.60 -30.90
C ARG A 251 -9.36 20.31 -29.92
N LEU A 252 -9.49 19.09 -29.42
CA LEU A 252 -10.53 18.70 -28.46
C LEU A 252 -10.30 19.35 -27.09
N ALA A 253 -9.05 19.38 -26.62
CA ALA A 253 -8.70 20.01 -25.34
C ALA A 253 -8.90 21.53 -25.35
N GLY A 254 -8.83 22.16 -26.53
CA GLY A 254 -9.11 23.59 -26.72
C GLY A 254 -10.60 23.98 -26.76
N GLN A 255 -11.51 23.02 -26.73
CA GLN A 255 -12.97 23.25 -26.73
C GLN A 255 -13.47 23.60 -25.33
N THR A 256 -13.17 24.80 -24.84
CA THR A 256 -13.50 25.27 -23.48
C THR A 256 -15.00 25.22 -23.19
N ASP A 257 -15.85 25.49 -24.17
CA ASP A 257 -17.30 25.47 -24.05
C ASP A 257 -17.82 24.06 -23.74
N LEU A 258 -17.23 23.03 -24.33
CA LEU A 258 -17.56 21.64 -24.04
C LEU A 258 -17.11 21.21 -22.64
N LEU A 259 -16.02 21.77 -22.15
CA LEU A 259 -15.49 21.47 -20.81
C LEU A 259 -16.33 22.10 -19.69
N ALA A 260 -17.02 23.20 -19.97
CA ALA A 260 -17.92 23.89 -19.06
C ALA A 260 -19.29 23.18 -18.89
N ILE A 261 -19.62 22.25 -19.79
CA ILE A 261 -20.86 21.47 -19.68
C ILE A 261 -20.72 20.47 -18.53
N ASP A 262 -21.67 20.50 -17.57
CA ASP A 262 -21.71 19.49 -16.49
C ASP A 262 -21.83 18.08 -17.06
N ALA A 263 -21.15 17.14 -16.41
CA ALA A 263 -21.29 15.74 -16.79
C ALA A 263 -22.73 15.30 -16.55
N PRO A 264 -23.45 14.74 -17.56
CA PRO A 264 -24.78 14.23 -17.31
C PRO A 264 -24.74 13.14 -16.24
N GLU A 265 -25.66 13.18 -15.27
CA GLU A 265 -25.75 12.20 -14.17
C GLU A 265 -25.88 10.73 -14.66
N ARG A 266 -26.33 10.56 -15.90
CA ARG A 266 -26.36 9.27 -16.61
C ARG A 266 -25.73 9.45 -17.98
N ALA A 267 -24.86 8.49 -18.36
CA ALA A 267 -24.28 8.44 -19.72
C ALA A 267 -25.43 8.43 -20.73
N GLN A 268 -25.59 9.55 -21.45
CA GLN A 268 -26.53 9.67 -22.58
C GLN A 268 -25.76 9.36 -23.85
N ASN A 269 -26.28 8.43 -24.67
CA ASN A 269 -25.69 8.12 -25.99
C ASN A 269 -26.10 9.19 -27.03
N THR A 270 -25.69 10.45 -26.79
CA THR A 270 -25.90 11.55 -27.73
C THR A 270 -24.55 11.99 -28.31
N PRO A 271 -24.53 12.52 -29.56
CA PRO A 271 -23.31 13.08 -30.15
C PRO A 271 -22.66 14.18 -29.26
N GLU A 272 -23.48 14.99 -28.60
CA GLU A 272 -23.02 16.03 -27.69
C GLU A 272 -22.30 15.45 -26.47
N SER A 273 -22.88 14.42 -25.82
CA SER A 273 -22.27 13.74 -24.68
C SER A 273 -20.95 13.06 -25.08
N ALA A 274 -20.86 12.53 -26.31
CA ALA A 274 -19.63 11.95 -26.83
C ALA A 274 -18.53 13.01 -27.04
N LEU A 275 -18.89 14.20 -27.55
CA LEU A 275 -17.96 15.32 -27.72
C LEU A 275 -17.43 15.85 -26.37
N VAL A 276 -18.30 16.02 -25.37
CA VAL A 276 -17.92 16.40 -24.01
C VAL A 276 -16.98 15.36 -23.39
N ALA A 277 -17.31 14.09 -23.53
CA ALA A 277 -16.44 13.00 -23.02
C ALA A 277 -15.08 12.98 -23.75
N GLY A 278 -15.09 13.18 -25.07
CA GLY A 278 -13.89 13.29 -25.91
C GLY A 278 -12.99 14.48 -25.49
N ALA A 279 -13.56 15.65 -25.29
CA ALA A 279 -12.83 16.85 -24.84
C ALA A 279 -12.19 16.62 -23.46
N ARG A 280 -12.95 16.10 -22.51
CA ARG A 280 -12.42 15.75 -21.16
C ARG A 280 -11.32 14.70 -21.21
N ARG A 281 -11.48 13.71 -22.09
CA ARG A 281 -10.44 12.69 -22.33
C ARG A 281 -9.19 13.29 -22.93
N ALA A 282 -9.31 14.19 -23.91
CA ALA A 282 -8.19 14.86 -24.56
C ALA A 282 -7.39 15.73 -23.57
N VAL A 283 -8.08 16.47 -22.67
CA VAL A 283 -7.41 17.22 -21.59
C VAL A 283 -6.58 16.30 -20.68
N ARG A 284 -7.15 15.17 -20.27
CA ARG A 284 -6.39 14.21 -19.44
C ARG A 284 -5.18 13.63 -20.16
N GLU A 285 -5.31 13.29 -21.44
CA GLU A 285 -4.17 12.81 -22.25
C GLU A 285 -3.09 13.88 -22.42
N LYS A 286 -3.48 15.16 -22.50
CA LYS A 286 -2.53 16.28 -22.59
C LYS A 286 -1.73 16.40 -21.29
N VAL A 287 -2.41 16.46 -20.15
CA VAL A 287 -1.76 16.50 -18.82
C VAL A 287 -0.82 15.33 -18.58
N GLN A 288 -1.16 14.15 -19.09
CA GLN A 288 -0.30 12.97 -18.96
C GLN A 288 0.93 12.97 -19.88
N ALA A 289 0.93 13.79 -20.90
CA ALA A 289 2.02 13.91 -21.87
C ALA A 289 3.03 14.99 -21.49
N GLU A 290 2.65 15.94 -20.65
CA GLU A 290 3.50 16.96 -20.02
C GLU A 290 4.26 16.41 -18.82
#